data_9f3bccf4ec5ba199adcdb2492f4a086d
#
_entry.id   9f3bccf4ec5ba199adcdb2492f4a086d
#
_cell.length_a   1.000
_cell.length_b   1.000
_cell.length_c   1.000
_cell.angle_alpha   90.00
_cell.angle_beta   90.00
_cell.angle_gamma   90.00
#
_symmetry.space_group_name_H-M   'P 1'
#
loop_
_entity.id
_entity.type
_entity.pdbx_description
1 polymer ?
#
loop_
_entity_poly.entity_id
_entity_poly.type
_entity_poly.pdbx_seq_one_letter_code
_entity_poly.pdbx_strand_id
1 'polypeptide(L)'
;MEEYIVVDLETTGLDPYKGCEIIEIGITEIKENKIVKNYSRLIKPKSHIPYFITEITNISDDMVENEEYLETVLPRFRKYIGDRTIIAHNAKFDLKFLNFYLKENNLPIIENYICTLELLKQSKTYKGKNKKLEIACEYYNIENKNAHRADSDTLATAKLFLILKDEL
;
A
#
# COMPACT_ATOMS: atom_id res chain seq x y z
N MET A 1 6.02 2.81 22.52
CA MET A 1 4.77 3.26 21.84
C MET A 1 4.70 2.57 20.51
N GLU A 2 3.66 1.76 20.27
CA GLU A 2 3.54 1.01 19.02
C GLU A 2 2.95 1.91 17.93
N GLU A 3 3.74 2.12 16.89
CA GLU A 3 3.32 2.89 15.72
C GLU A 3 3.63 2.12 14.44
N TYR A 4 2.65 2.08 13.54
CA TYR A 4 2.76 1.41 12.25
C TYR A 4 2.28 2.32 11.13
N ILE A 5 2.87 2.15 9.95
CA ILE A 5 2.39 2.77 8.72
C ILE A 5 1.94 1.66 7.77
N VAL A 6 0.66 1.62 7.48
CA VAL A 6 0.12 0.74 6.45
C VAL A 6 0.25 1.43 5.11
N VAL A 7 0.81 0.77 4.12
CA VAL A 7 1.05 1.30 2.78
C VAL A 7 0.38 0.43 1.74
N ASP A 8 -0.16 1.04 0.72
CA ASP A 8 -0.61 0.38 -0.50
C ASP A 8 -0.27 1.27 -1.70
N LEU A 9 0.07 0.66 -2.82
CA LEU A 9 0.42 1.34 -4.06
C LEU A 9 -0.53 0.94 -5.17
N GLU A 10 -0.88 1.91 -6.01
CA GLU A 10 -1.37 1.63 -7.35
C GLU A 10 -0.24 1.92 -8.35
N THR A 11 -0.08 1.04 -9.32
CA THR A 11 1.03 1.05 -10.27
C THR A 11 0.57 0.83 -11.70
N THR A 12 1.40 1.18 -12.67
CA THR A 12 1.10 0.98 -14.09
C THR A 12 1.37 -0.44 -14.59
N GLY A 13 1.87 -1.32 -13.72
CA GLY A 13 2.15 -2.72 -14.04
C GLY A 13 2.80 -3.44 -12.88
N LEU A 14 3.44 -4.58 -13.14
CA LEU A 14 3.89 -5.50 -12.10
C LEU A 14 5.37 -5.38 -11.73
N ASP A 15 6.17 -4.68 -12.55
CA ASP A 15 7.62 -4.69 -12.40
C ASP A 15 8.26 -3.32 -12.62
N PRO A 16 8.82 -2.68 -11.59
CA PRO A 16 9.51 -1.40 -11.73
C PRO A 16 10.79 -1.51 -12.58
N TYR A 17 11.43 -2.68 -12.60
CA TYR A 17 12.60 -2.94 -13.46
C TYR A 17 12.27 -2.93 -14.94
N LYS A 18 11.01 -3.10 -15.31
CA LYS A 18 10.49 -3.01 -16.69
C LYS A 18 9.84 -1.67 -17.00
N GLY A 19 10.10 -0.65 -16.17
CA GLY A 19 9.59 0.70 -16.37
C GLY A 19 8.18 0.97 -15.83
N CYS A 20 7.58 0.05 -15.08
CA CYS A 20 6.31 0.32 -14.44
C CYS A 20 6.47 1.35 -13.32
N GLU A 21 5.48 2.22 -13.16
CA GLU A 21 5.54 3.40 -12.31
C GLU A 21 4.46 3.36 -11.22
N ILE A 22 4.75 4.04 -10.10
CA ILE A 22 3.78 4.27 -9.02
C ILE A 22 2.89 5.44 -9.43
N ILE A 23 1.57 5.26 -9.34
CA ILE A 23 0.58 6.31 -9.65
C ILE A 23 -0.29 6.72 -8.46
N GLU A 24 -0.28 5.95 -7.37
CA GLU A 24 -0.91 6.34 -6.11
C GLU A 24 -0.16 5.70 -4.93
N ILE A 25 0.00 6.45 -3.86
CA ILE A 25 0.52 5.96 -2.57
C ILE A 25 -0.57 6.21 -1.52
N GLY A 26 -1.07 5.13 -0.91
CA GLY A 26 -1.98 5.20 0.22
C GLY A 26 -1.27 4.95 1.53
N ILE A 27 -1.70 5.63 2.58
CA ILE A 27 -1.19 5.50 3.94
C ILE A 27 -2.34 5.44 4.93
N THR A 28 -2.25 4.49 5.86
CA THR A 28 -3.03 4.49 7.09
C THR A 28 -2.07 4.39 8.28
N GLU A 29 -2.17 5.32 9.20
CA GLU A 29 -1.33 5.37 10.39
C GLU A 29 -2.06 4.74 11.57
N ILE A 30 -1.38 3.82 12.25
CA ILE A 30 -1.86 3.15 13.46
C ILE A 30 -0.97 3.57 14.64
N LYS A 31 -1.59 4.05 15.70
CA LYS A 31 -0.94 4.34 16.99
C LYS A 31 -1.72 3.69 18.12
N GLU A 32 -1.04 2.95 18.99
CA GLU A 32 -1.66 2.32 20.17
C GLU A 32 -2.96 1.57 19.83
N ASN A 33 -2.91 0.74 18.77
CA ASN A 33 -4.03 -0.04 18.24
C ASN A 33 -5.22 0.78 17.71
N LYS A 34 -5.01 2.06 17.43
CA LYS A 34 -6.04 2.93 16.84
C LYS A 34 -5.59 3.47 15.49
N ILE A 35 -6.51 3.50 14.54
CA ILE A 35 -6.31 4.18 13.27
C ILE A 35 -6.43 5.68 13.52
N VAL A 36 -5.37 6.44 13.28
CA VAL A 36 -5.31 7.88 13.55
C VAL A 36 -5.26 8.72 12.28
N LYS A 37 -4.92 8.13 11.14
CA LYS A 37 -4.84 8.85 9.86
C LYS A 37 -5.07 7.89 8.70
N ASN A 38 -5.75 8.37 7.66
CA ASN A 38 -5.93 7.66 6.39
C ASN A 38 -5.97 8.68 5.26
N TYR A 39 -5.10 8.54 4.29
CA TYR A 39 -5.08 9.38 3.09
C TYR A 39 -4.33 8.71 1.96
N SER A 40 -4.48 9.25 0.77
CA SER A 40 -3.67 8.86 -0.39
C SER A 40 -3.22 10.08 -1.18
N ARG A 41 -2.22 9.85 -2.02
CA ARG A 41 -1.71 10.86 -2.95
C ARG A 41 -1.53 10.22 -4.31
N LEU A 42 -2.11 10.87 -5.33
CA LEU A 42 -1.84 10.54 -6.72
C LEU A 42 -0.45 11.04 -7.12
N ILE A 43 0.20 10.28 -7.99
CA ILE A 43 1.54 10.56 -8.49
C ILE A 43 1.47 10.65 -10.02
N LYS A 44 2.09 11.67 -10.59
CA LYS A 44 2.17 11.80 -12.05
C LYS A 44 3.22 10.82 -12.59
N PRO A 45 2.85 9.86 -13.44
CA PRO A 45 3.83 9.03 -14.13
C PRO A 45 4.48 9.78 -15.29
N LYS A 46 5.63 9.33 -15.74
CA LYS A 46 6.32 9.87 -16.93
C LYS A 46 5.72 9.36 -18.23
N SER A 47 5.07 8.20 -18.17
CA SER A 47 4.40 7.56 -19.31
C SER A 47 2.88 7.61 -19.13
N HIS A 48 2.13 7.42 -20.21
CA HIS A 48 0.68 7.27 -20.13
C HIS A 48 0.29 6.05 -19.30
N ILE A 49 -0.82 6.19 -18.56
CA ILE A 49 -1.40 5.08 -17.79
C ILE A 49 -2.07 4.13 -18.79
N PRO A 50 -1.69 2.83 -18.82
CA PRO A 50 -2.36 1.86 -19.66
C PRO A 50 -3.87 1.81 -19.37
N TYR A 51 -4.69 1.72 -20.43
CA TYR A 51 -6.13 1.74 -20.30
C TYR A 51 -6.67 0.68 -19.31
N PHE A 52 -6.11 -0.53 -19.35
CA PHE A 52 -6.52 -1.60 -18.44
C PHE A 52 -6.22 -1.30 -16.96
N ILE A 53 -5.19 -0.49 -16.68
CA ILE A 53 -4.91 0.00 -15.31
C ILE A 53 -5.98 1.00 -14.87
N THR A 54 -6.39 1.90 -15.77
CA THR A 54 -7.49 2.83 -15.49
C THR A 54 -8.79 2.08 -15.21
N GLU A 55 -9.06 0.99 -15.94
CA GLU A 55 -10.25 0.15 -15.68
C GLU A 55 -10.23 -0.50 -14.29
N ILE A 56 -9.06 -0.90 -13.80
CA ILE A 56 -8.91 -1.54 -12.48
C ILE A 56 -8.92 -0.51 -11.35
N THR A 57 -8.18 0.60 -11.51
CA THR A 57 -7.90 1.56 -10.43
C THR A 57 -8.81 2.78 -10.44
N ASN A 58 -9.50 3.04 -11.55
CA ASN A 58 -10.19 4.29 -11.84
C ASN A 58 -9.28 5.53 -11.85
N ILE A 59 -7.97 5.35 -12.02
CA ILE A 59 -7.00 6.43 -12.16
C ILE A 59 -6.68 6.61 -13.63
N SER A 60 -6.97 7.81 -14.17
CA SER A 60 -6.72 8.18 -15.55
C SER A 60 -5.60 9.20 -15.67
N ASP A 61 -5.08 9.40 -16.89
CA ASP A 61 -4.08 10.42 -17.17
C ASP A 61 -4.53 11.82 -16.74
N ASP A 62 -5.79 12.16 -16.95
CA ASP A 62 -6.36 13.45 -16.56
C ASP A 62 -6.27 13.72 -15.05
N MET A 63 -6.47 12.68 -14.24
CA MET A 63 -6.44 12.78 -12.78
C MET A 63 -5.06 13.07 -12.23
N VAL A 64 -4.00 12.67 -12.93
CA VAL A 64 -2.60 12.83 -12.49
C VAL A 64 -1.86 13.93 -13.21
N GLU A 65 -2.48 14.59 -14.18
CA GLU A 65 -1.86 15.60 -15.03
C GLU A 65 -1.16 16.73 -14.27
N ASN A 66 -1.79 17.21 -13.18
CA ASN A 66 -1.28 18.31 -12.35
C ASN A 66 -0.65 17.83 -11.04
N GLU A 67 -0.42 16.51 -10.90
CA GLU A 67 0.22 15.95 -9.72
C GLU A 67 1.74 16.03 -9.81
N GLU A 68 2.40 15.90 -8.67
CA GLU A 68 3.86 15.87 -8.59
C GLU A 68 4.41 14.52 -9.09
N TYR A 69 5.61 14.55 -9.66
CA TYR A 69 6.35 13.33 -9.97
C TYR A 69 6.85 12.62 -8.71
N LEU A 70 7.09 11.32 -8.83
CA LEU A 70 7.54 10.50 -7.71
C LEU A 70 8.83 11.00 -7.06
N GLU A 71 9.81 11.44 -7.84
CA GLU A 71 11.08 11.99 -7.33
C GLU A 71 10.92 13.21 -6.43
N THR A 72 9.81 13.94 -6.56
CA THR A 72 9.48 15.07 -5.69
C THR A 72 8.78 14.61 -4.41
N VAL A 73 7.89 13.63 -4.51
CA VAL A 73 7.09 13.12 -3.39
C VAL A 73 7.90 12.19 -2.49
N LEU A 74 8.76 11.36 -3.07
CA LEU A 74 9.41 10.25 -2.39
C LEU A 74 10.31 10.66 -1.20
N PRO A 75 11.10 11.75 -1.25
CA PRO A 75 11.87 12.19 -0.09
C PRO A 75 11.00 12.57 1.10
N ARG A 76 9.86 13.24 0.86
CA ARG A 76 8.90 13.60 1.90
C ARG A 76 8.23 12.36 2.48
N PHE A 77 7.84 11.43 1.62
CA PHE A 77 7.28 10.13 2.03
C PHE A 77 8.27 9.36 2.90
N ARG A 78 9.54 9.23 2.46
CA ARG A 78 10.56 8.51 3.22
C ARG A 78 10.81 9.12 4.59
N LYS A 79 10.86 10.43 4.66
CA LYS A 79 11.00 11.16 5.93
C LYS A 79 9.78 10.95 6.84
N TYR A 80 8.58 10.96 6.27
CA TYR A 80 7.33 10.77 7.01
C TYR A 80 7.24 9.39 7.65
N ILE A 81 7.54 8.33 6.91
CA ILE A 81 7.50 6.97 7.47
C ILE A 81 8.59 6.74 8.52
N GLY A 82 9.76 7.39 8.38
CA GLY A 82 10.87 7.26 9.34
C GLY A 82 11.30 5.81 9.51
N ASP A 83 11.51 5.40 10.76
CA ASP A 83 11.91 4.03 11.13
C ASP A 83 10.72 3.16 11.59
N ARG A 84 9.50 3.64 11.38
CA ARG A 84 8.29 2.90 11.77
C ARG A 84 8.15 1.63 10.94
N THR A 85 7.58 0.59 11.53
CA THR A 85 7.29 -0.65 10.83
C THR A 85 6.23 -0.43 9.76
N ILE A 86 6.54 -0.84 8.54
CA ILE A 86 5.61 -0.78 7.41
C ILE A 86 4.75 -2.03 7.40
N ILE A 87 3.45 -1.85 7.16
CA ILE A 87 2.51 -2.94 6.97
C ILE A 87 1.96 -2.85 5.55
N ALA A 88 1.87 -3.98 4.87
CA ALA A 88 1.22 -4.05 3.57
C ALA A 88 0.60 -5.44 3.36
N HIS A 89 -0.42 -5.51 2.51
CA HIS A 89 -0.99 -6.78 2.06
C HIS A 89 -0.28 -7.23 0.78
N ASN A 90 0.42 -8.35 0.83
CA ASN A 90 1.39 -8.76 -0.19
C ASN A 90 2.58 -7.78 -0.28
N ALA A 91 3.22 -7.55 0.86
CA ALA A 91 4.26 -6.54 1.06
C ALA A 91 5.44 -6.65 0.07
N LYS A 92 5.74 -7.84 -0.44
CA LYS A 92 6.79 -8.04 -1.46
C LYS A 92 6.55 -7.20 -2.71
N PHE A 93 5.30 -7.05 -3.12
CA PHE A 93 4.94 -6.25 -4.28
C PHE A 93 5.21 -4.75 -4.02
N ASP A 94 4.64 -4.20 -2.96
CA ASP A 94 4.79 -2.77 -2.63
C ASP A 94 6.24 -2.40 -2.34
N LEU A 95 6.94 -3.23 -1.58
CA LEU A 95 8.33 -2.98 -1.24
C LEU A 95 9.28 -3.11 -2.44
N LYS A 96 8.98 -3.99 -3.39
CA LYS A 96 9.74 -4.07 -4.63
C LYS A 96 9.71 -2.74 -5.37
N PHE A 97 8.54 -2.13 -5.52
CA PHE A 97 8.37 -0.82 -6.13
C PHE A 97 9.02 0.30 -5.30
N LEU A 98 8.67 0.38 -4.02
CA LEU A 98 9.20 1.43 -3.14
C LEU A 98 10.72 1.38 -3.04
N ASN A 99 11.30 0.22 -2.80
CA ASN A 99 12.74 0.08 -2.65
C ASN A 99 13.50 0.29 -3.96
N PHE A 100 12.91 -0.08 -5.10
CA PHE A 100 13.47 0.26 -6.40
C PHE A 100 13.61 1.78 -6.56
N TYR A 101 12.53 2.53 -6.34
CA TYR A 101 12.55 3.98 -6.52
C TYR A 101 13.30 4.72 -5.41
N LEU A 102 13.30 4.21 -4.17
CA LEU A 102 14.14 4.74 -3.10
C LEU A 102 15.62 4.67 -3.46
N LYS A 103 16.08 3.53 -3.98
CA LYS A 103 17.47 3.37 -4.47
C LYS A 103 17.80 4.31 -5.61
N GLU A 104 16.92 4.42 -6.61
CA GLU A 104 17.10 5.32 -7.75
C GLU A 104 17.22 6.78 -7.32
N ASN A 105 16.63 7.16 -6.19
CA ASN A 105 16.67 8.52 -5.64
C ASN A 105 17.68 8.69 -4.48
N ASN A 106 18.56 7.72 -4.27
CA ASN A 106 19.58 7.73 -3.20
C ASN A 106 18.97 7.90 -1.78
N LEU A 107 17.81 7.30 -1.56
CA LEU A 107 17.11 7.29 -0.28
C LEU A 107 17.24 5.92 0.40
N PRO A 108 17.23 5.86 1.74
CA PRO A 108 17.31 4.60 2.48
C PRO A 108 16.13 3.67 2.14
N ILE A 109 16.41 2.40 1.89
CA ILE A 109 15.37 1.40 1.63
C ILE A 109 14.57 1.07 2.90
N ILE A 110 13.42 0.43 2.72
CA ILE A 110 12.56 -0.07 3.79
C ILE A 110 12.90 -1.53 4.05
N GLU A 111 13.33 -1.85 5.27
CA GLU A 111 13.71 -3.21 5.68
C GLU A 111 12.76 -3.77 6.75
N ASN A 112 12.14 -2.90 7.55
CA ASN A 112 11.27 -3.30 8.66
C ASN A 112 9.80 -3.28 8.22
N TYR A 113 9.23 -4.49 8.02
CA TYR A 113 7.84 -4.61 7.56
C TYR A 113 7.14 -5.87 8.06
N ILE A 114 5.82 -5.81 8.05
CA ILE A 114 4.91 -6.93 8.31
C ILE A 114 4.00 -7.10 7.10
N CYS A 115 3.81 -8.34 6.65
CA CYS A 115 2.92 -8.67 5.54
C CYS A 115 1.65 -9.34 6.05
N THR A 116 0.50 -8.70 5.89
CA THR A 116 -0.79 -9.29 6.32
C THR A 116 -1.16 -10.54 5.54
N LEU A 117 -0.72 -10.68 4.28
CA LEU A 117 -0.88 -11.91 3.52
C LEU A 117 -0.18 -13.09 4.21
N GLU A 118 1.04 -12.88 4.71
CA GLU A 118 1.79 -13.91 5.44
C GLU A 118 1.14 -14.20 6.80
N LEU A 119 0.62 -13.18 7.48
CA LEU A 119 -0.13 -13.39 8.72
C LEU A 119 -1.37 -14.26 8.50
N LEU A 120 -2.12 -14.04 7.40
CA LEU A 120 -3.27 -14.88 7.04
C LEU A 120 -2.86 -16.34 6.78
N LYS A 121 -1.70 -16.57 6.15
CA LYS A 121 -1.18 -17.92 5.92
C LYS A 121 -0.85 -18.63 7.24
N GLN A 122 -0.40 -17.90 8.23
CA GLN A 122 0.00 -18.43 9.55
C GLN A 122 -1.17 -18.48 10.55
N SER A 123 -2.27 -17.77 10.28
CA SER A 123 -3.43 -17.70 11.16
C SER A 123 -4.07 -19.08 11.36
N LYS A 124 -4.36 -19.40 12.62
CA LYS A 124 -5.07 -20.61 13.01
C LYS A 124 -6.58 -20.47 12.89
N THR A 125 -7.08 -19.24 12.90
CA THR A 125 -8.52 -18.92 12.92
C THR A 125 -9.07 -18.59 11.55
N TYR A 126 -8.26 -18.04 10.65
CA TYR A 126 -8.70 -17.67 9.31
C TYR A 126 -9.06 -18.88 8.45
N LYS A 127 -10.29 -18.93 7.95
CA LYS A 127 -10.82 -20.00 7.09
C LYS A 127 -11.37 -19.49 5.75
N GLY A 128 -10.93 -18.30 5.34
CA GLY A 128 -11.33 -17.75 4.05
C GLY A 128 -10.86 -18.59 2.86
N LYS A 129 -11.57 -18.46 1.76
CA LYS A 129 -11.36 -19.19 0.49
C LYS A 129 -9.92 -19.05 -0.04
N ASN A 130 -9.34 -17.86 0.07
CA ASN A 130 -7.96 -17.55 -0.24
C ASN A 130 -7.50 -16.36 0.61
N LYS A 131 -6.26 -15.87 0.41
CA LYS A 131 -5.67 -14.79 1.21
C LYS A 131 -5.67 -13.43 0.52
N LYS A 132 -6.46 -13.25 -0.54
CA LYS A 132 -6.65 -11.93 -1.15
C LYS A 132 -7.32 -10.97 -0.17
N LEU A 133 -6.96 -9.70 -0.24
CA LEU A 133 -7.48 -8.68 0.67
C LEU A 133 -9.02 -8.65 0.68
N GLU A 134 -9.65 -8.66 -0.49
CA GLU A 134 -11.11 -8.66 -0.63
C GLU A 134 -11.78 -9.82 0.10
N ILE A 135 -11.22 -11.03 0.00
CA ILE A 135 -11.77 -12.24 0.64
C ILE A 135 -11.54 -12.20 2.17
N ALA A 136 -10.39 -11.72 2.61
CA ALA A 136 -10.13 -11.51 4.03
C ALA A 136 -11.08 -10.47 4.62
N CYS A 137 -11.36 -9.38 3.90
CA CYS A 137 -12.31 -8.36 4.31
C CYS A 137 -13.73 -8.92 4.44
N GLU A 138 -14.19 -9.72 3.46
CA GLU A 138 -15.48 -10.40 3.54
C GLU A 138 -15.55 -11.33 4.76
N TYR A 139 -14.51 -12.10 5.00
CA TYR A 139 -14.45 -13.04 6.12
C TYR A 139 -14.57 -12.35 7.48
N TYR A 140 -13.92 -11.20 7.66
CA TYR A 140 -13.91 -10.44 8.92
C TYR A 140 -14.93 -9.29 8.96
N ASN A 141 -15.81 -9.18 7.97
CA ASN A 141 -16.79 -8.08 7.83
C ASN A 141 -16.11 -6.69 7.82
N ILE A 142 -14.98 -6.58 7.16
CA ILE A 142 -14.28 -5.32 6.93
C ILE A 142 -14.82 -4.71 5.63
N GLU A 143 -15.35 -3.49 5.72
CA GLU A 143 -15.81 -2.75 4.54
C GLU A 143 -14.61 -2.18 3.77
N ASN A 144 -14.57 -2.39 2.45
CA ASN A 144 -13.65 -1.76 1.53
C ASN A 144 -14.43 -1.11 0.38
N LYS A 145 -14.83 0.15 0.57
CA LYS A 145 -15.77 0.86 -0.31
C LYS A 145 -15.23 1.11 -1.72
N ASN A 146 -13.94 1.38 -1.82
CA ASN A 146 -13.27 1.73 -3.07
C ASN A 146 -12.05 0.84 -3.27
N ALA A 147 -12.26 -0.49 -3.35
CA ALA A 147 -11.20 -1.44 -3.65
C ALA A 147 -10.41 -1.00 -4.91
N HIS A 148 -9.10 -1.24 -4.90
CA HIS A 148 -8.13 -0.77 -5.89
C HIS A 148 -7.91 0.77 -5.90
N ARG A 149 -8.30 1.46 -4.83
CA ARG A 149 -7.82 2.80 -4.51
C ARG A 149 -7.00 2.69 -3.22
N ALA A 150 -5.83 3.30 -3.22
CA ALA A 150 -4.81 3.06 -2.21
C ALA A 150 -5.24 3.44 -0.79
N ASP A 151 -6.00 4.53 -0.61
CA ASP A 151 -6.50 4.93 0.70
C ASP A 151 -7.50 3.92 1.28
N SER A 152 -8.40 3.40 0.45
CA SER A 152 -9.39 2.39 0.85
C SER A 152 -8.71 1.05 1.17
N ASP A 153 -7.77 0.61 0.36
CA ASP A 153 -7.05 -0.64 0.56
C ASP A 153 -6.14 -0.59 1.80
N THR A 154 -5.48 0.54 2.09
CA THR A 154 -4.70 0.68 3.33
C THR A 154 -5.57 0.70 4.56
N LEU A 155 -6.74 1.33 4.51
CA LEU A 155 -7.68 1.34 5.62
C LEU A 155 -8.18 -0.08 5.93
N ALA A 156 -8.56 -0.83 4.90
CA ALA A 156 -8.97 -2.22 5.04
C ALA A 156 -7.84 -3.10 5.58
N THR A 157 -6.62 -2.94 5.07
CA THR A 157 -5.43 -3.65 5.53
C THR A 157 -5.10 -3.32 6.99
N ALA A 158 -5.24 -2.06 7.41
CA ALA A 158 -5.04 -1.64 8.80
C ALA A 158 -6.02 -2.35 9.75
N LYS A 159 -7.29 -2.40 9.38
CA LYS A 159 -8.32 -3.12 10.16
C LYS A 159 -8.02 -4.62 10.24
N LEU A 160 -7.61 -5.22 9.12
CA LEU A 160 -7.20 -6.62 9.07
C LEU A 160 -5.99 -6.88 9.97
N PHE A 161 -4.99 -6.04 9.91
CA PHE A 161 -3.79 -6.16 10.75
C PHE A 161 -4.15 -6.12 12.24
N LEU A 162 -5.01 -5.19 12.65
CA LEU A 162 -5.43 -5.08 14.06
C LEU A 162 -6.14 -6.33 14.56
N ILE A 163 -6.86 -7.05 13.70
CA ILE A 163 -7.47 -8.34 14.03
C ILE A 163 -6.40 -9.43 14.14
N LEU A 164 -5.50 -9.52 13.16
CA LEU A 164 -4.50 -10.58 13.10
C LEU A 164 -3.37 -10.40 14.11
N LYS A 165 -3.11 -9.19 14.54
CA LYS A 165 -2.07 -8.85 15.50
C LYS A 165 -2.21 -9.63 16.82
N ASP A 166 -3.43 -9.88 17.26
CA ASP A 166 -3.70 -10.62 18.49
C ASP A 166 -3.34 -12.11 18.40
N GLU A 167 -3.03 -12.60 17.20
CA GLU A 167 -2.55 -13.96 16.97
C GLU A 167 -1.01 -14.05 16.91
N LEU A 168 -0.29 -12.92 16.95
CA LEU A 168 1.18 -12.86 17.00
C LEU A 168 1.70 -13.09 18.43
#